data_ea7a153aec12ab720ce75bb4598f2e69
#
_entry.id   ea7a153aec12ab720ce75bb4598f2e69
#
_cell.length_a   1.000
_cell.length_b   1.000
_cell.length_c   1.000
_cell.angle_alpha   90.00
_cell.angle_beta   90.00
_cell.angle_gamma   90.00
#
_symmetry.space_group_name_H-M   'P 1'
#
loop_
_entity.id
_entity.type
_entity.pdbx_description
1 polymer ?
#
loop_
_entity_poly.entity_id
_entity_poly.type
_entity_poly.pdbx_seq_one_letter_code
_entity_poly.pdbx_strand_id
1 'polypeptide(L)'
;MKIGIICGNIGSGKSSVAEELRKMGYPVINTDNLMKVIYRSNPSVYGTVTAIWGPDAIDAFGSLSQEVRDLALKDGTVYDFLMNLVQYPLRSALGQIFCDFTFDRQYNDKTIFIESAVMCKWMYEWVNPARTIDHVFRITVPNTDERLDRVVSRYAIRNNIQTECRGFLVLPQEEYDKNKLLLANFRKMVALTDDMQNNLYDKWRASNDPHFPEPVVFANDVREDVKRIAERIVEIVSK
;
A
#
# COMPACT_ATOMS: atom_id res chain seq x y z
N MET A 1 23.42 1.59 -3.50
CA MET A 1 22.03 1.57 -2.96
C MET A 1 21.12 0.95 -4.02
N LYS A 2 20.44 -0.15 -3.70
CA LYS A 2 19.43 -0.79 -4.55
C LYS A 2 18.00 -0.36 -4.11
N ILE A 3 17.02 -0.49 -5.00
CA ILE A 3 15.62 -0.17 -4.72
C ILE A 3 14.75 -1.42 -4.90
N GLY A 4 14.01 -1.80 -3.87
CA GLY A 4 13.04 -2.87 -3.90
C GLY A 4 11.61 -2.36 -3.68
N ILE A 5 10.64 -2.88 -4.43
CA ILE A 5 9.22 -2.58 -4.22
C ILE A 5 8.53 -3.77 -3.57
N ILE A 6 7.73 -3.51 -2.54
CA ILE A 6 6.84 -4.49 -1.91
C ILE A 6 5.40 -4.08 -2.24
N CYS A 7 4.71 -4.89 -3.01
CA CYS A 7 3.33 -4.64 -3.41
C CYS A 7 2.40 -5.82 -3.09
N GLY A 8 1.11 -5.63 -3.25
CA GLY A 8 0.10 -6.66 -3.03
C GLY A 8 -1.23 -6.07 -2.58
N ASN A 9 -2.28 -6.84 -2.74
CA ASN A 9 -3.65 -6.43 -2.44
C ASN A 9 -3.87 -6.11 -0.95
N ILE A 10 -4.93 -5.41 -0.62
CA ILE A 10 -5.32 -5.13 0.77
C ILE A 10 -5.42 -6.46 1.53
N GLY A 11 -4.82 -6.52 2.73
CA GLY A 11 -4.84 -7.74 3.57
C GLY A 11 -3.83 -8.81 3.18
N SER A 12 -3.01 -8.62 2.13
CA SER A 12 -1.99 -9.61 1.73
C SER A 12 -0.84 -9.77 2.75
N GLY A 13 -0.70 -8.85 3.71
CA GLY A 13 0.38 -8.89 4.69
C GLY A 13 1.65 -8.12 4.28
N LYS A 14 1.62 -7.37 3.17
CA LYS A 14 2.77 -6.54 2.74
C LYS A 14 3.34 -5.65 3.84
N SER A 15 2.47 -4.99 4.63
CA SER A 15 2.91 -4.13 5.73
C SER A 15 3.56 -4.90 6.88
N SER A 16 3.13 -6.15 7.09
CA SER A 16 3.77 -7.03 8.09
C SER A 16 5.15 -7.49 7.61
N VAL A 17 5.30 -7.81 6.33
CA VAL A 17 6.61 -8.12 5.71
C VAL A 17 7.52 -6.88 5.77
N ALA A 18 7.00 -5.70 5.45
CA ALA A 18 7.72 -4.43 5.55
C ALA A 18 8.24 -4.16 6.97
N GLU A 19 7.43 -4.48 7.99
CA GLU A 19 7.84 -4.33 9.39
C GLU A 19 8.95 -5.30 9.78
N GLU A 20 8.91 -6.56 9.33
CA GLU A 20 10.01 -7.51 9.56
C GLU A 20 11.31 -7.04 8.88
N LEU A 21 11.24 -6.50 7.67
CA LEU A 21 12.41 -5.92 7.00
C LEU A 21 13.00 -4.72 7.78
N ARG A 22 12.14 -3.87 8.39
CA ARG A 22 12.61 -2.79 9.28
C ARG A 22 13.35 -3.35 10.49
N LYS A 23 12.82 -4.40 11.14
CA LYS A 23 13.48 -5.08 12.25
C LYS A 23 14.84 -5.67 11.87
N MET A 24 14.99 -6.10 10.61
CA MET A 24 16.26 -6.58 10.05
C MET A 24 17.21 -5.43 9.64
N GLY A 25 16.83 -4.17 9.87
CA GLY A 25 17.65 -2.99 9.62
C GLY A 25 17.62 -2.47 8.19
N TYR A 26 16.59 -2.83 7.41
CA TYR A 26 16.36 -2.28 6.08
C TYR A 26 15.45 -1.04 6.15
N PRO A 27 15.78 0.04 5.44
CA PRO A 27 14.88 1.18 5.32
C PRO A 27 13.64 0.78 4.50
N VAL A 28 12.45 1.10 5.00
CA VAL A 28 11.20 0.86 4.28
C VAL A 28 10.35 2.11 4.29
N ILE A 29 10.08 2.64 3.10
CA ILE A 29 9.20 3.79 2.86
C ILE A 29 7.80 3.25 2.62
N ASN A 30 6.82 3.71 3.42
CA ASN A 30 5.41 3.39 3.21
C ASN A 30 4.74 4.54 2.45
N THR A 31 4.32 4.30 1.20
CA THR A 31 3.72 5.34 0.35
C THR A 31 2.36 5.81 0.84
N ASP A 32 1.56 4.93 1.47
CA ASP A 32 0.26 5.32 2.02
C ASP A 32 0.43 6.32 3.16
N ASN A 33 1.44 6.13 4.02
CA ASN A 33 1.76 7.08 5.09
C ASN A 33 2.32 8.39 4.53
N LEU A 34 3.14 8.31 3.49
CA LEU A 34 3.68 9.51 2.84
C LEU A 34 2.57 10.32 2.17
N MET A 35 1.61 9.64 1.52
CA MET A 35 0.43 10.32 0.95
C MET A 35 -0.41 11.02 2.03
N LYS A 36 -0.61 10.40 3.20
CA LYS A 36 -1.32 11.05 4.31
C LYS A 36 -0.61 12.32 4.79
N VAL A 37 0.71 12.28 4.86
CA VAL A 37 1.50 13.49 5.19
C VAL A 37 1.28 14.58 4.14
N ILE A 38 1.30 14.22 2.84
CA ILE A 38 1.07 15.16 1.74
C ILE A 38 -0.33 15.76 1.80
N TYR A 39 -1.38 14.95 1.96
CA TYR A 39 -2.75 15.42 2.07
C TYR A 39 -2.92 16.43 3.22
N ARG A 40 -2.28 16.19 4.37
CA ARG A 40 -2.39 17.07 5.52
C ARG A 40 -1.50 18.31 5.45
N SER A 41 -0.29 18.18 4.92
CA SER A 41 0.77 19.20 5.09
C SER A 41 1.09 19.98 3.83
N ASN A 42 0.66 19.53 2.64
CA ASN A 42 0.86 20.29 1.41
C ASN A 42 -0.32 21.25 1.21
N PRO A 43 -0.10 22.58 1.29
CA PRO A 43 -1.21 23.56 1.24
C PRO A 43 -2.02 23.49 -0.06
N SER A 44 -1.38 23.22 -1.19
CA SER A 44 -2.07 23.14 -2.49
C SER A 44 -2.95 21.89 -2.55
N VAL A 45 -2.45 20.73 -2.11
CA VAL A 45 -3.21 19.48 -2.07
C VAL A 45 -4.36 19.58 -1.10
N TYR A 46 -4.09 20.02 0.14
CA TYR A 46 -5.11 20.19 1.17
C TYR A 46 -6.21 21.15 0.71
N GLY A 47 -5.81 22.35 0.25
CA GLY A 47 -6.75 23.37 -0.19
C GLY A 47 -7.60 22.94 -1.38
N THR A 48 -7.04 22.21 -2.34
CA THR A 48 -7.79 21.70 -3.49
C THR A 48 -8.82 20.65 -3.09
N VAL A 49 -8.41 19.67 -2.27
CA VAL A 49 -9.32 18.60 -1.82
C VAL A 49 -10.45 19.17 -0.97
N THR A 50 -10.13 20.03 -0.02
CA THR A 50 -11.16 20.63 0.86
C THR A 50 -12.06 21.64 0.15
N ALA A 51 -11.57 22.31 -0.89
CA ALA A 51 -12.41 23.19 -1.72
C ALA A 51 -13.44 22.41 -2.55
N ILE A 52 -13.13 21.20 -2.99
CA ILE A 52 -14.01 20.38 -3.82
C ILE A 52 -15.01 19.58 -2.97
N TRP A 53 -14.54 18.93 -1.90
CA TRP A 53 -15.33 17.98 -1.11
C TRP A 53 -15.63 18.45 0.32
N GLY A 54 -15.26 19.66 0.68
CA GLY A 54 -15.52 20.23 2.01
C GLY A 54 -14.37 20.02 3.01
N PRO A 55 -14.43 20.73 4.16
CA PRO A 55 -13.36 20.73 5.15
C PRO A 55 -13.10 19.35 5.78
N ASP A 56 -14.10 18.48 5.83
CA ASP A 56 -14.01 17.15 6.41
C ASP A 56 -13.51 16.07 5.41
N ALA A 57 -13.16 16.49 4.19
CA ALA A 57 -12.65 15.57 3.16
C ALA A 57 -11.31 14.95 3.51
N ILE A 58 -10.55 15.56 4.42
CA ILE A 58 -9.27 15.05 4.94
C ILE A 58 -9.34 15.07 6.48
N ASP A 59 -9.12 13.92 7.12
CA ASP A 59 -9.09 13.83 8.58
C ASP A 59 -7.81 14.42 9.19
N ALA A 60 -7.77 14.53 10.52
CA ALA A 60 -6.62 15.04 11.27
C ALA A 60 -5.33 14.22 11.05
N PHE A 61 -5.43 12.99 10.56
CA PHE A 61 -4.30 12.11 10.26
C PHE A 61 -3.87 12.15 8.80
N GLY A 62 -4.55 12.96 7.96
CA GLY A 62 -4.27 13.09 6.53
C GLY A 62 -4.90 11.99 5.67
N SER A 63 -5.84 11.21 6.20
CA SER A 63 -6.59 10.26 5.39
C SER A 63 -7.77 10.95 4.70
N LEU A 64 -8.02 10.61 3.44
CA LEU A 64 -9.25 11.03 2.77
C LEU A 64 -10.48 10.47 3.49
N SER A 65 -11.56 11.23 3.55
CA SER A 65 -12.85 10.78 4.10
C SER A 65 -13.35 9.54 3.37
N GLN A 66 -14.22 8.76 4.02
CA GLN A 66 -14.78 7.55 3.40
C GLN A 66 -15.53 7.88 2.12
N GLU A 67 -16.26 8.99 2.11
CA GLU A 67 -17.02 9.47 0.95
C GLU A 67 -16.12 9.74 -0.26
N VAL A 68 -15.00 10.45 -0.08
CA VAL A 68 -14.05 10.74 -1.16
C VAL A 68 -13.39 9.46 -1.66
N ARG A 69 -13.05 8.54 -0.76
CA ARG A 69 -12.49 7.23 -1.15
C ARG A 69 -13.46 6.39 -1.97
N ASP A 70 -14.72 6.31 -1.52
CA ASP A 70 -15.76 5.57 -2.24
C ASP A 70 -16.04 6.17 -3.60
N LEU A 71 -16.01 7.51 -3.71
CA LEU A 71 -16.15 8.20 -4.98
C LEU A 71 -14.99 7.87 -5.92
N ALA A 72 -13.75 7.96 -5.45
CA ALA A 72 -12.57 7.62 -6.24
C ALA A 72 -12.54 6.16 -6.71
N LEU A 73 -13.13 5.23 -5.93
CA LEU A 73 -13.25 3.83 -6.34
C LEU A 73 -14.33 3.60 -7.40
N LYS A 74 -15.37 4.44 -7.41
CA LYS A 74 -16.48 4.32 -8.36
C LYS A 74 -16.24 5.08 -9.66
N ASP A 75 -15.49 6.17 -9.58
CA ASP A 75 -15.22 7.09 -10.68
C ASP A 75 -13.72 7.22 -10.93
N GLY A 76 -13.27 6.63 -12.03
CA GLY A 76 -11.86 6.66 -12.43
C GLY A 76 -11.34 8.07 -12.67
N THR A 77 -12.19 9.04 -13.03
CA THR A 77 -11.77 10.44 -13.23
C THR A 77 -11.43 11.11 -11.91
N VAL A 78 -12.17 10.79 -10.84
CA VAL A 78 -11.87 11.26 -9.48
C VAL A 78 -10.57 10.63 -8.97
N TYR A 79 -10.40 9.32 -9.21
CA TYR A 79 -9.15 8.64 -8.87
C TYR A 79 -7.95 9.27 -9.58
N ASP A 80 -8.03 9.45 -10.89
CA ASP A 80 -6.97 10.04 -11.70
C ASP A 80 -6.67 11.49 -11.28
N PHE A 81 -7.70 12.26 -10.96
CA PHE A 81 -7.55 13.62 -10.43
C PHE A 81 -6.76 13.62 -9.11
N LEU A 82 -7.16 12.80 -8.14
CA LEU A 82 -6.47 12.69 -6.85
C LEU A 82 -5.02 12.22 -7.02
N MET A 83 -4.78 11.27 -7.91
CA MET A 83 -3.43 10.77 -8.19
C MET A 83 -2.56 11.85 -8.85
N ASN A 84 -3.09 12.58 -9.82
CA ASN A 84 -2.37 13.68 -10.47
C ASN A 84 -2.05 14.81 -9.48
N LEU A 85 -2.97 15.11 -8.56
CA LEU A 85 -2.78 16.14 -7.54
C LEU A 85 -1.62 15.83 -6.60
N VAL A 86 -1.46 14.56 -6.20
CA VAL A 86 -0.42 14.13 -5.26
C VAL A 86 0.88 13.70 -5.95
N GLN A 87 0.88 13.47 -7.25
CA GLN A 87 2.01 12.91 -7.99
C GLN A 87 3.29 13.74 -7.82
N TYR A 88 3.23 15.02 -8.04
CA TYR A 88 4.41 15.88 -7.94
C TYR A 88 4.91 16.02 -6.48
N PRO A 89 4.08 16.32 -5.48
CA PRO A 89 4.48 16.32 -4.08
C PRO A 89 5.09 14.99 -3.61
N LEU A 90 4.51 13.87 -4.03
CA LEU A 90 5.01 12.55 -3.66
C LEU A 90 6.36 12.24 -4.31
N ARG A 91 6.53 12.60 -5.59
CA ARG A 91 7.82 12.50 -6.28
C ARG A 91 8.89 13.33 -5.59
N SER A 92 8.56 14.57 -5.21
CA SER A 92 9.49 15.46 -4.50
C SER A 92 9.90 14.88 -3.14
N ALA A 93 8.92 14.39 -2.36
CA ALA A 93 9.18 13.79 -1.05
C ALA A 93 10.02 12.51 -1.15
N LEU A 94 9.72 11.62 -2.10
CA LEU A 94 10.54 10.42 -2.35
C LEU A 94 11.94 10.80 -2.80
N GLY A 95 12.07 11.79 -3.71
CA GLY A 95 13.36 12.28 -4.16
C GLY A 95 14.23 12.79 -3.00
N GLN A 96 13.65 13.55 -2.07
CA GLN A 96 14.35 14.03 -0.88
C GLN A 96 14.79 12.86 0.01
N ILE A 97 13.88 11.91 0.31
CA ILE A 97 14.19 10.73 1.12
C ILE A 97 15.35 9.93 0.49
N PHE A 98 15.33 9.73 -0.83
CA PHE A 98 16.43 9.03 -1.51
C PHE A 98 17.74 9.81 -1.50
N CYS A 99 17.70 11.13 -1.59
CA CYS A 99 18.88 11.96 -1.41
C CYS A 99 19.47 11.75 0.00
N ASP A 100 18.63 11.84 1.03
CA ASP A 100 19.06 11.66 2.42
C ASP A 100 19.73 10.29 2.61
N PHE A 101 19.13 9.22 2.12
CA PHE A 101 19.73 7.87 2.14
C PHE A 101 21.03 7.75 1.32
N THR A 102 21.16 8.50 0.24
CA THR A 102 22.38 8.46 -0.60
C THR A 102 23.57 9.10 0.10
N PHE A 103 23.32 10.14 0.89
CA PHE A 103 24.36 10.83 1.64
C PHE A 103 24.69 10.17 2.98
N ASP A 104 23.82 9.31 3.48
CA ASP A 104 24.07 8.56 4.71
C ASP A 104 24.80 7.24 4.39
N ARG A 105 26.07 7.19 4.74
CA ARG A 105 26.99 6.05 4.46
C ARG A 105 26.47 4.70 4.99
N GLN A 106 25.64 4.70 6.03
CA GLN A 106 25.08 3.45 6.58
C GLN A 106 24.16 2.70 5.61
N TYR A 107 23.68 3.37 4.54
CA TYR A 107 22.79 2.80 3.54
C TYR A 107 23.42 2.53 2.17
N ASN A 108 24.73 2.80 1.99
CA ASN A 108 25.39 2.70 0.68
C ASN A 108 25.24 1.34 0.02
N ASP A 109 25.30 0.26 0.80
CA ASP A 109 25.22 -1.13 0.30
C ASP A 109 23.88 -1.80 0.64
N LYS A 110 22.91 -1.03 1.14
CA LYS A 110 21.58 -1.57 1.49
C LYS A 110 20.56 -1.36 0.38
N THR A 111 19.60 -2.27 0.35
CA THR A 111 18.37 -2.08 -0.43
C THR A 111 17.38 -1.24 0.38
N ILE A 112 16.82 -0.20 -0.25
CA ILE A 112 15.71 0.57 0.29
C ILE A 112 14.44 0.00 -0.28
N PHE A 113 13.47 -0.32 0.59
CA PHE A 113 12.19 -0.83 0.15
C PHE A 113 11.13 0.27 0.10
N ILE A 114 10.27 0.20 -0.91
CA ILE A 114 9.05 1.01 -1.03
C ILE A 114 7.87 0.07 -0.87
N GLU A 115 7.10 0.24 0.20
CA GLU A 115 5.83 -0.44 0.37
C GLU A 115 4.72 0.37 -0.30
N SER A 116 4.01 -0.27 -1.24
CA SER A 116 2.89 0.34 -1.92
C SER A 116 1.77 -0.67 -2.17
N ALA A 117 0.52 -0.22 -2.04
CA ALA A 117 -0.63 -1.05 -2.37
C ALA A 117 -0.77 -1.24 -3.89
N VAL A 118 -0.40 -0.22 -4.65
CA VAL A 118 -0.56 -0.16 -6.10
C VAL A 118 0.81 -0.09 -6.74
N MET A 119 1.07 -1.01 -7.65
CA MET A 119 2.24 -0.99 -8.50
C MET A 119 1.84 -0.43 -9.87
N CYS A 120 2.33 0.74 -10.21
CA CYS A 120 2.01 1.38 -11.48
C CYS A 120 3.24 2.05 -12.09
N LYS A 121 3.21 2.20 -13.42
CA LYS A 121 4.29 2.77 -14.22
C LYS A 121 4.83 4.10 -13.65
N TRP A 122 3.95 4.95 -13.16
CA TRP A 122 4.33 6.23 -12.59
C TRP A 122 5.06 6.13 -11.24
N MET A 123 5.03 4.99 -10.53
CA MET A 123 5.77 4.85 -9.27
C MET A 123 7.28 4.87 -9.46
N TYR A 124 7.80 4.29 -10.54
CA TYR A 124 9.24 4.40 -10.78
C TYR A 124 9.64 5.74 -11.43
N GLU A 125 8.73 6.37 -12.16
CA GLU A 125 8.90 7.75 -12.62
C GLU A 125 9.05 8.71 -11.43
N TRP A 126 8.47 8.36 -10.28
CA TRP A 126 8.64 9.11 -9.03
C TRP A 126 10.01 8.90 -8.37
N VAL A 127 10.54 7.69 -8.49
CA VAL A 127 11.80 7.30 -7.83
C VAL A 127 13.05 7.91 -8.49
N ASN A 128 12.95 8.83 -9.36
CA ASN A 128 14.03 9.41 -10.15
C ASN A 128 14.27 8.65 -11.48
N PRO A 129 14.10 9.28 -12.62
CA PRO A 129 14.30 8.67 -13.94
C PRO A 129 15.72 8.10 -14.18
N ALA A 130 16.69 8.44 -13.32
CA ALA A 130 18.07 7.91 -13.40
C ALA A 130 18.29 6.64 -12.57
N ARG A 131 17.30 6.17 -11.78
CA ARG A 131 17.45 4.98 -10.94
C ARG A 131 16.46 3.91 -11.36
N THR A 132 17.00 2.75 -11.72
CA THR A 132 16.22 1.53 -11.98
C THR A 132 15.70 0.94 -10.68
N ILE A 133 14.52 0.33 -10.74
CA ILE A 133 14.04 -0.55 -9.68
C ILE A 133 14.78 -1.88 -9.82
N ASP A 134 15.46 -2.31 -8.76
CA ASP A 134 16.27 -3.52 -8.80
C ASP A 134 15.42 -4.77 -8.55
N HIS A 135 14.41 -4.66 -7.68
CA HIS A 135 13.58 -5.80 -7.27
C HIS A 135 12.12 -5.40 -7.10
N VAL A 136 11.22 -6.32 -7.47
CA VAL A 136 9.79 -6.21 -7.17
C VAL A 136 9.31 -7.48 -6.48
N PHE A 137 8.67 -7.33 -5.32
CA PHE A 137 8.14 -8.40 -4.51
C PHE A 137 6.64 -8.25 -4.38
N ARG A 138 5.88 -9.20 -4.92
CA ARG A 138 4.42 -9.22 -4.79
C ARG A 138 4.00 -10.20 -3.70
N ILE A 139 3.36 -9.68 -2.66
CA ILE A 139 2.82 -10.47 -1.57
C ILE A 139 1.35 -10.79 -1.89
N THR A 140 1.01 -12.08 -1.92
CA THR A 140 -0.34 -12.57 -2.21
C THR A 140 -0.85 -13.45 -1.07
N VAL A 141 -2.18 -13.60 -0.97
CA VAL A 141 -2.83 -14.63 -0.15
C VAL A 141 -3.64 -15.49 -1.10
N PRO A 142 -3.31 -16.79 -1.25
CA PRO A 142 -4.01 -17.68 -2.18
C PRO A 142 -5.49 -17.81 -1.88
N ASN A 143 -5.85 -17.85 -0.59
CA ASN A 143 -7.25 -17.89 -0.16
C ASN A 143 -7.81 -16.47 -0.05
N THR A 144 -8.61 -16.09 -1.05
CA THR A 144 -9.26 -14.76 -1.11
C THR A 144 -10.23 -14.55 0.04
N ASP A 145 -10.98 -15.57 0.45
CA ASP A 145 -11.95 -15.44 1.54
C ASP A 145 -11.24 -15.19 2.88
N GLU A 146 -10.19 -15.94 3.18
CA GLU A 146 -9.38 -15.73 4.38
C GLU A 146 -8.77 -14.31 4.41
N ARG A 147 -8.28 -13.84 3.27
CA ARG A 147 -7.78 -12.47 3.15
C ARG A 147 -8.87 -11.43 3.41
N LEU A 148 -10.05 -11.63 2.83
CA LEU A 148 -11.20 -10.75 3.04
C LEU A 148 -11.64 -10.74 4.51
N ASP A 149 -11.67 -11.89 5.16
CA ASP A 149 -12.02 -12.00 6.59
C ASP A 149 -11.02 -11.25 7.47
N ARG A 150 -9.73 -11.32 7.18
CA ARG A 150 -8.69 -10.52 7.87
C ARG A 150 -8.93 -9.02 7.69
N VAL A 151 -9.31 -8.58 6.50
CA VAL A 151 -9.57 -7.17 6.19
C VAL A 151 -10.84 -6.68 6.87
N VAL A 152 -11.91 -7.48 6.83
CA VAL A 152 -13.19 -7.19 7.49
C VAL A 152 -13.01 -7.11 9.00
N SER A 153 -12.28 -8.04 9.61
CA SER A 153 -12.00 -8.02 11.05
C SER A 153 -11.24 -6.77 11.49
N ARG A 154 -10.25 -6.30 10.71
CA ARG A 154 -9.55 -5.04 10.98
C ARG A 154 -10.47 -3.82 10.86
N TYR A 155 -11.37 -3.83 9.89
CA TYR A 155 -12.36 -2.78 9.72
C TYR A 155 -13.35 -2.75 10.90
N ALA A 156 -13.80 -3.93 11.37
CA ALA A 156 -14.67 -4.08 12.52
C ALA A 156 -14.06 -3.43 13.78
N ILE A 157 -12.78 -3.72 14.07
CA ILE A 157 -12.07 -3.10 15.20
C ILE A 157 -12.07 -1.58 15.11
N ARG A 158 -11.77 -1.02 13.93
CA ARG A 158 -11.74 0.43 13.74
C ARG A 158 -13.10 1.09 13.94
N ASN A 159 -14.19 0.34 13.80
CA ASN A 159 -15.55 0.81 14.00
C ASN A 159 -16.13 0.35 15.35
N ASN A 160 -15.27 -0.05 16.31
CA ASN A 160 -15.64 -0.52 17.65
C ASN A 160 -16.60 -1.72 17.63
N ILE A 161 -16.58 -2.53 16.59
CA ILE A 161 -17.32 -3.79 16.50
C ILE A 161 -16.51 -4.86 17.23
N GLN A 162 -17.14 -5.60 18.13
CA GLN A 162 -16.47 -6.62 18.92
C GLN A 162 -15.91 -7.74 18.04
N THR A 163 -14.64 -8.09 18.27
CA THR A 163 -13.95 -9.17 17.55
C THR A 163 -13.34 -10.16 18.54
N GLU A 164 -13.21 -11.42 18.12
CA GLU A 164 -12.52 -12.46 18.88
C GLU A 164 -11.13 -12.73 18.30
N CYS A 165 -10.20 -13.18 19.16
CA CYS A 165 -8.88 -13.61 18.72
C CYS A 165 -8.78 -15.15 18.78
N ARG A 166 -8.78 -15.82 17.63
CA ARG A 166 -8.57 -17.29 17.50
C ARG A 166 -7.30 -17.55 16.68
N GLY A 167 -6.13 -17.04 17.19
CA GLY A 167 -4.87 -17.04 16.42
C GLY A 167 -4.80 -15.93 15.34
N PHE A 168 -5.93 -15.52 14.82
CA PHE A 168 -6.18 -14.32 14.01
C PHE A 168 -7.50 -13.68 14.45
N LEU A 169 -7.71 -12.43 14.08
CA LEU A 169 -8.93 -11.70 14.42
C LEU A 169 -10.11 -12.27 13.64
N VAL A 170 -11.12 -12.74 14.35
CA VAL A 170 -12.38 -13.26 13.80
C VAL A 170 -13.52 -12.37 14.27
N LEU A 171 -14.45 -12.11 13.39
CA LEU A 171 -15.69 -11.43 13.72
C LEU A 171 -16.72 -12.49 14.15
N PRO A 172 -17.28 -12.43 15.39
CA PRO A 172 -18.33 -13.32 15.82
C PRO A 172 -19.55 -13.24 14.89
N GLN A 173 -20.24 -14.36 14.64
CA GLN A 173 -21.38 -14.40 13.74
C GLN A 173 -22.49 -13.41 14.16
N GLU A 174 -22.74 -13.27 15.45
CA GLU A 174 -23.71 -12.32 16.00
C GLU A 174 -23.37 -10.86 15.64
N GLU A 175 -22.09 -10.48 15.76
CA GLU A 175 -21.62 -9.14 15.40
C GLU A 175 -21.63 -8.93 13.87
N TYR A 176 -21.35 -9.99 13.11
CA TYR A 176 -21.49 -9.96 11.65
C TYR A 176 -22.94 -9.68 11.24
N ASP A 177 -23.90 -10.38 11.85
CA ASP A 177 -25.32 -10.24 11.51
C ASP A 177 -25.86 -8.86 11.90
N LYS A 178 -25.46 -8.31 13.05
CA LYS A 178 -25.80 -6.93 13.47
C LYS A 178 -25.26 -5.87 12.49
N ASN A 179 -24.10 -6.11 11.91
CA ASN A 179 -23.39 -5.14 11.06
C ASN A 179 -23.37 -5.55 9.58
N LYS A 180 -24.22 -6.48 9.17
CA LYS A 180 -24.21 -7.14 7.86
C LYS A 180 -24.12 -6.18 6.67
N LEU A 181 -24.93 -5.11 6.68
CA LEU A 181 -24.94 -4.15 5.58
C LEU A 181 -23.63 -3.36 5.48
N LEU A 182 -23.09 -2.92 6.62
CA LEU A 182 -21.82 -2.20 6.70
C LEU A 182 -20.68 -3.07 6.18
N LEU A 183 -20.62 -4.32 6.64
CA LEU A 183 -19.57 -5.26 6.29
C LEU A 183 -19.66 -5.72 4.83
N ALA A 184 -20.87 -5.89 4.30
CA ALA A 184 -21.09 -6.21 2.89
C ALA A 184 -20.64 -5.07 1.97
N ASN A 185 -20.94 -3.83 2.32
CA ASN A 185 -20.48 -2.65 1.58
C ASN A 185 -18.95 -2.55 1.61
N PHE A 186 -18.35 -2.82 2.76
CA PHE A 186 -16.89 -2.82 2.87
C PHE A 186 -16.25 -3.95 2.05
N ARG A 187 -16.79 -5.17 2.07
CA ARG A 187 -16.34 -6.27 1.19
C ARG A 187 -16.39 -5.90 -0.28
N LYS A 188 -17.48 -5.27 -0.70
CA LYS A 188 -17.63 -4.80 -2.08
C LYS A 188 -16.56 -3.76 -2.44
N MET A 189 -16.27 -2.83 -1.54
CA MET A 189 -15.22 -1.84 -1.73
C MET A 189 -13.85 -2.49 -1.87
N VAL A 190 -13.53 -3.50 -1.04
CA VAL A 190 -12.26 -4.23 -1.14
C VAL A 190 -12.15 -4.96 -2.48
N ALA A 191 -13.22 -5.59 -2.95
CA ALA A 191 -13.23 -6.26 -4.26
C ALA A 191 -12.97 -5.28 -5.41
N LEU A 192 -13.62 -4.11 -5.40
CA LEU A 192 -13.35 -3.06 -6.39
C LEU A 192 -11.90 -2.57 -6.35
N THR A 193 -11.32 -2.43 -5.16
CA THR A 193 -9.91 -2.07 -5.00
C THR A 193 -8.99 -3.15 -5.56
N ASP A 194 -9.30 -4.42 -5.34
CA ASP A 194 -8.52 -5.54 -5.87
C ASP A 194 -8.56 -5.57 -7.40
N ASP A 195 -9.73 -5.39 -8.00
CA ASP A 195 -9.89 -5.34 -9.45
C ASP A 195 -9.05 -4.21 -10.05
N MET A 196 -9.10 -3.02 -9.43
CA MET A 196 -8.28 -1.89 -9.85
C MET A 196 -6.79 -2.20 -9.75
N GLN A 197 -6.33 -2.76 -8.62
CA GLN A 197 -4.92 -3.08 -8.39
C GLN A 197 -4.43 -4.17 -9.35
N ASN A 198 -5.23 -5.20 -9.60
CA ASN A 198 -4.90 -6.28 -10.52
C ASN A 198 -4.83 -5.74 -11.96
N ASN A 199 -5.78 -4.91 -12.38
CA ASN A 199 -5.76 -4.27 -13.70
C ASN A 199 -4.52 -3.41 -13.92
N LEU A 200 -4.10 -2.64 -12.91
CA LEU A 200 -2.88 -1.83 -12.97
C LEU A 200 -1.62 -2.71 -13.07
N TYR A 201 -1.58 -3.79 -12.31
CA TYR A 201 -0.50 -4.76 -12.35
C TYR A 201 -0.39 -5.45 -13.71
N ASP A 202 -1.52 -5.89 -14.28
CA ASP A 202 -1.57 -6.57 -15.57
C ASP A 202 -1.19 -5.62 -16.72
N LYS A 203 -1.66 -4.38 -16.68
CA LYS A 203 -1.25 -3.33 -17.63
C LYS A 203 0.25 -3.08 -17.58
N TRP A 204 0.82 -3.08 -16.38
CA TRP A 204 2.26 -2.93 -16.24
C TRP A 204 3.01 -4.14 -16.83
N ARG A 205 2.63 -5.37 -16.50
CA ARG A 205 3.27 -6.58 -17.08
C ARG A 205 3.19 -6.59 -18.59
N ALA A 206 2.06 -6.18 -19.17
CA ALA A 206 1.88 -6.10 -20.61
C ALA A 206 2.74 -5.02 -21.27
N SER A 207 3.23 -4.05 -20.53
CA SER A 207 4.07 -2.97 -21.09
C SER A 207 5.49 -3.41 -21.44
N ASN A 208 5.95 -4.57 -20.95
CA ASN A 208 7.33 -5.08 -21.12
C ASN A 208 8.39 -4.01 -20.87
N ASP A 209 8.19 -3.17 -19.86
CA ASP A 209 9.11 -2.07 -19.57
C ASP A 209 10.45 -2.63 -19.04
N PRO A 210 11.58 -2.42 -19.74
CA PRO A 210 12.87 -2.99 -19.37
C PRO A 210 13.44 -2.42 -18.05
N HIS A 211 12.87 -1.33 -17.55
CA HIS A 211 13.27 -0.71 -16.28
C HIS A 211 12.57 -1.35 -15.06
N PHE A 212 11.69 -2.30 -15.31
CA PHE A 212 10.92 -2.95 -14.26
C PHE A 212 11.20 -4.46 -14.23
N PRO A 213 11.81 -5.01 -13.18
CA PRO A 213 12.13 -6.42 -13.09
C PRO A 213 10.85 -7.26 -12.94
N GLU A 214 10.91 -8.50 -13.43
CA GLU A 214 9.82 -9.47 -13.21
C GLU A 214 9.61 -9.67 -11.71
N PRO A 215 8.36 -9.59 -11.21
CA PRO A 215 8.09 -9.70 -9.80
C PRO A 215 8.35 -11.09 -9.24
N VAL A 216 9.00 -11.16 -8.10
CA VAL A 216 9.03 -12.37 -7.28
C VAL A 216 7.75 -12.42 -6.44
N VAL A 217 6.93 -13.46 -6.64
CA VAL A 217 5.66 -13.61 -5.94
C VAL A 217 5.83 -14.49 -4.71
N PHE A 218 5.37 -14.00 -3.57
CA PHE A 218 5.33 -14.73 -2.30
C PHE A 218 3.89 -14.96 -1.86
N ALA A 219 3.54 -16.21 -1.56
CA ALA A 219 2.28 -16.58 -0.95
C ALA A 219 2.40 -16.43 0.59
N ASN A 220 1.50 -15.68 1.19
CA ASN A 220 1.41 -15.46 2.64
C ASN A 220 0.14 -16.12 3.19
N ASP A 221 0.22 -17.41 3.52
CA ASP A 221 -0.92 -18.20 3.98
C ASP A 221 -1.15 -18.12 5.48
N VAL A 222 -0.07 -17.99 6.27
CA VAL A 222 -0.12 -17.92 7.73
C VAL A 222 0.83 -16.85 8.28
N ARG A 223 0.60 -16.39 9.53
CA ARG A 223 1.44 -15.36 10.18
C ARG A 223 2.93 -15.74 10.27
N GLU A 224 3.25 -17.02 10.40
CA GLU A 224 4.62 -17.51 10.43
C GLU A 224 5.37 -17.29 9.12
N ASP A 225 4.65 -17.22 8.00
CA ASP A 225 5.25 -17.01 6.69
C ASP A 225 5.80 -15.59 6.50
N VAL A 226 5.31 -14.60 7.24
CA VAL A 226 5.73 -13.20 7.11
C VAL A 226 7.24 -13.02 7.36
N LYS A 227 7.74 -13.60 8.46
CA LYS A 227 9.17 -13.54 8.79
C LYS A 227 10.01 -14.29 7.76
N ARG A 228 9.57 -15.48 7.37
CA ARG A 228 10.23 -16.29 6.34
C ARG A 228 10.23 -15.59 4.99
N ILE A 229 9.14 -14.92 4.63
CA ILE A 229 9.08 -14.11 3.41
C ILE A 229 10.12 -12.99 3.47
N ALA A 230 10.20 -12.26 4.59
CA ALA A 230 11.18 -11.18 4.76
C ALA A 230 12.63 -11.71 4.68
N GLU A 231 12.94 -12.85 5.32
CA GLU A 231 14.26 -13.51 5.24
C GLU A 231 14.61 -13.86 3.79
N ARG A 232 13.70 -14.45 3.02
CA ARG A 232 13.90 -14.76 1.60
C ARG A 232 14.09 -13.52 0.73
N ILE A 233 13.38 -12.46 1.02
CA ILE A 233 13.58 -11.16 0.34
C ILE A 233 15.02 -10.68 0.59
N VAL A 234 15.49 -10.73 1.84
CA VAL A 234 16.87 -10.36 2.21
C VAL A 234 17.90 -11.22 1.46
N GLU A 235 17.70 -12.52 1.39
CA GLU A 235 18.58 -13.43 0.61
C GLU A 235 18.68 -13.04 -0.88
N ILE A 236 17.56 -12.61 -1.48
CA ILE A 236 17.53 -12.19 -2.88
C ILE A 236 18.30 -10.89 -3.10
N VAL A 237 18.07 -9.88 -2.25
CA VAL A 237 18.68 -8.57 -2.44
C VAL A 237 20.16 -8.52 -2.03
N SER A 238 20.61 -9.50 -1.26
CA SER A 238 22.01 -9.64 -0.82
C SER A 238 22.93 -10.27 -1.86
N LYS A 239 22.37 -10.82 -2.92
CA LYS A 239 23.12 -11.37 -4.08
C LYS A 239 23.38 -10.27 -5.11
#